data_d8c83e362f842399a7d658c176b2d776
#
_entry.id   d8c83e362f842399a7d658c176b2d776
#
_cell.length_a   1.000
_cell.length_b   1.000
_cell.length_c   1.000
_cell.angle_alpha   90.00
_cell.angle_beta   90.00
_cell.angle_gamma   90.00
#
_symmetry.space_group_name_H-M   'P 1'
#
loop_
_entity.id
_entity.type
_entity.pdbx_description
1 polymer ?
#
loop_
_entity_poly.entity_id
_entity_poly.type
_entity_poly.pdbx_seq_one_letter_code
_entity_poly.pdbx_strand_id
1 'polypeptide(L)'
;ITRSNRYRRQLEEANKRAEDLLVAREKLMLAITHDFKAPLGSIMGYTELLSRLTEDERQRFYLDNMKSSSEHLLKLVSDLLDFHRLDLNKAEVNRIVFNPAQLFEEIRVCFEPLTAAKGLVLQCHIAPELSEKYISDPLRIQQIVNNLLSNAVKFTQQGKITLTVGYNASKLTIAVEDTGKGMASEDRERIFQEFTRLPGAQGEEGFGLGLSIVHKLVLLLEGTIDVQSTLGKGSCFTVVLPLFPVGKSIVENKPFGSRIKKASKDTDASPEETDVSPEETD
;
A
#
# COMPACT_ATOMS: atom_id res chain seq x y z
N ILE A 1 -38.19 16.75 24.98
CA ILE A 1 -36.81 17.36 25.04
C ILE A 1 -35.87 16.42 25.80
N THR A 2 -36.26 15.80 26.89
CA THR A 2 -35.42 14.97 27.77
C THR A 2 -34.97 13.64 27.15
N ARG A 3 -35.83 12.98 26.35
CA ARG A 3 -35.51 11.66 25.73
C ARG A 3 -34.50 11.80 24.59
N SER A 4 -34.65 12.81 23.74
CA SER A 4 -33.73 13.13 22.64
C SER A 4 -32.32 13.48 23.15
N ASN A 5 -32.21 14.28 24.23
CA ASN A 5 -30.93 14.65 24.83
C ASN A 5 -30.22 13.44 25.46
N ARG A 6 -30.95 12.48 26.00
CA ARG A 6 -30.38 11.26 26.57
C ARG A 6 -29.79 10.35 25.49
N TYR A 7 -30.49 10.18 24.35
CA TYR A 7 -29.96 9.41 23.20
C TYR A 7 -28.74 10.07 22.60
N ARG A 8 -28.75 11.39 22.45
CA ARG A 8 -27.60 12.15 21.93
C ARG A 8 -26.37 11.96 22.81
N ARG A 9 -26.52 12.05 24.13
CA ARG A 9 -25.43 11.86 25.08
C ARG A 9 -24.89 10.43 25.08
N GLN A 10 -25.75 9.43 24.98
CA GLN A 10 -25.35 8.04 24.84
C GLN A 10 -24.58 7.79 23.55
N LEU A 11 -24.99 8.39 22.44
CA LEU A 11 -24.30 8.32 21.16
C LEU A 11 -22.93 9.00 21.21
N GLU A 12 -22.83 10.17 21.82
CA GLU A 12 -21.56 10.88 22.00
C GLU A 12 -20.58 10.08 22.88
N GLU A 13 -21.07 9.48 23.97
CA GLU A 13 -20.26 8.60 24.83
C GLU A 13 -19.83 7.32 24.11
N ALA A 14 -20.69 6.71 23.32
CA ALA A 14 -20.36 5.52 22.53
C ALA A 14 -19.32 5.84 21.44
N ASN A 15 -19.47 6.95 20.73
CA ASN A 15 -18.50 7.40 19.74
C ASN A 15 -17.14 7.69 20.37
N LYS A 16 -17.11 8.38 21.51
CA LYS A 16 -15.86 8.65 22.22
C LYS A 16 -15.16 7.37 22.65
N ARG A 17 -15.89 6.39 23.19
CA ARG A 17 -15.31 5.08 23.54
C ARG A 17 -14.78 4.34 22.33
N ALA A 18 -15.48 4.40 21.20
CA ALA A 18 -15.03 3.80 19.96
C ALA A 18 -13.73 4.45 19.45
N GLU A 19 -13.63 5.79 19.50
CA GLU A 19 -12.41 6.54 19.17
C GLU A 19 -11.25 6.19 20.09
N ASP A 20 -11.47 6.14 21.40
CA ASP A 20 -10.46 5.77 22.40
C ASP A 20 -9.92 4.34 22.16
N LEU A 21 -10.81 3.41 21.82
CA LEU A 21 -10.43 2.03 21.49
C LEU A 21 -9.61 1.96 20.19
N LEU A 22 -9.97 2.72 19.16
CA LEU A 22 -9.19 2.80 17.91
C LEU A 22 -7.79 3.34 18.15
N VAL A 23 -7.67 4.41 18.96
CA VAL A 23 -6.36 4.98 19.32
C VAL A 23 -5.52 4.01 20.16
N ALA A 24 -6.14 3.29 21.09
CA ALA A 24 -5.44 2.29 21.90
C ALA A 24 -4.95 1.11 21.03
N ARG A 25 -5.80 0.63 20.10
CA ARG A 25 -5.45 -0.42 19.14
C ARG A 25 -4.27 -0.01 18.25
N GLU A 26 -4.25 1.24 17.78
CA GLU A 26 -3.16 1.77 16.95
C GLU A 26 -1.84 1.79 17.72
N LYS A 27 -1.84 2.36 18.94
CA LYS A 27 -0.64 2.40 19.79
C LYS A 27 -0.10 0.99 20.06
N LEU A 28 -0.99 0.04 20.33
CA LEU A 28 -0.62 -1.35 20.55
C LEU A 28 0.04 -1.97 19.31
N MET A 29 -0.53 -1.76 18.12
CA MET A 29 0.04 -2.27 16.86
C MET A 29 1.42 -1.69 16.55
N LEU A 30 1.59 -0.37 16.77
CA LEU A 30 2.90 0.28 16.60
C LEU A 30 3.94 -0.26 17.58
N ALA A 31 3.57 -0.43 18.85
CA ALA A 31 4.46 -0.99 19.88
C ALA A 31 4.85 -2.44 19.54
N ILE A 32 3.89 -3.29 19.23
CA ILE A 32 4.13 -4.69 18.84
C ILE A 32 5.09 -4.75 17.65
N THR A 33 4.88 -3.94 16.63
CA THR A 33 5.75 -3.94 15.44
C THR A 33 7.18 -3.55 15.78
N HIS A 34 7.35 -2.49 16.57
CA HIS A 34 8.67 -2.05 17.01
C HIS A 34 9.38 -3.16 17.80
N ASP A 35 8.64 -3.78 18.74
CA ASP A 35 9.16 -4.80 19.63
C ASP A 35 9.51 -6.12 18.92
N PHE A 36 8.88 -6.42 17.78
CA PHE A 36 9.26 -7.55 16.92
C PHE A 36 10.40 -7.21 15.96
N LYS A 37 10.44 -5.99 15.42
CA LYS A 37 11.44 -5.60 14.42
C LYS A 37 12.87 -5.64 14.97
N ALA A 38 13.08 -5.20 16.21
CA ALA A 38 14.40 -5.14 16.81
C ALA A 38 15.03 -6.54 17.04
N PRO A 39 14.36 -7.52 17.70
CA PRO A 39 14.95 -8.84 17.91
C PRO A 39 15.11 -9.62 16.60
N LEU A 40 14.18 -9.50 15.64
CA LEU A 40 14.33 -10.14 14.34
C LEU A 40 15.50 -9.56 13.54
N GLY A 41 15.72 -8.23 13.59
CA GLY A 41 16.88 -7.60 13.00
C GLY A 41 18.20 -8.10 13.63
N SER A 42 18.23 -8.33 14.93
CA SER A 42 19.39 -8.91 15.62
C SER A 42 19.63 -10.35 15.19
N ILE A 43 18.60 -11.18 15.09
CA ILE A 43 18.70 -12.57 14.62
C ILE A 43 19.27 -12.58 13.20
N MET A 44 18.76 -11.74 12.30
CA MET A 44 19.25 -11.63 10.92
C MET A 44 20.73 -11.20 10.87
N GLY A 45 21.12 -10.21 11.70
CA GLY A 45 22.51 -9.77 11.79
C GLY A 45 23.45 -10.90 12.27
N TYR A 46 23.06 -11.64 13.29
CA TYR A 46 23.86 -12.78 13.77
C TYR A 46 23.90 -13.93 12.75
N THR A 47 22.80 -14.26 12.09
CA THR A 47 22.81 -15.30 11.06
C THR A 47 23.72 -14.93 9.91
N GLU A 48 23.73 -13.66 9.48
CA GLU A 48 24.61 -13.17 8.42
C GLU A 48 26.11 -13.22 8.84
N LEU A 49 26.42 -12.79 10.05
CA LEU A 49 27.80 -12.87 10.57
C LEU A 49 28.27 -14.31 10.66
N LEU A 50 27.46 -15.22 11.20
CA LEU A 50 27.81 -16.64 11.31
C LEU A 50 27.92 -17.32 9.93
N SER A 51 27.07 -16.94 8.97
CA SER A 51 27.16 -17.47 7.59
C SER A 51 28.46 -17.11 6.89
N ARG A 52 29.07 -15.96 7.24
CA ARG A 52 30.39 -15.55 6.74
C ARG A 52 31.56 -16.27 7.42
N LEU A 53 31.36 -16.78 8.65
CA LEU A 53 32.39 -17.44 9.44
C LEU A 53 32.40 -18.94 9.30
N THR A 54 31.32 -19.56 8.85
CA THR A 54 31.19 -21.01 8.74
C THR A 54 31.62 -21.51 7.34
N GLU A 55 32.38 -22.58 7.28
CA GLU A 55 32.71 -23.33 6.09
C GLU A 55 31.82 -24.60 5.95
N ASP A 56 31.11 -24.97 7.01
CA ASP A 56 30.25 -26.15 7.03
C ASP A 56 28.93 -25.88 6.26
N GLU A 57 28.68 -26.64 5.21
CA GLU A 57 27.50 -26.51 4.36
C GLU A 57 26.18 -26.74 5.14
N ARG A 58 26.17 -27.64 6.14
CA ARG A 58 24.99 -27.88 6.97
C ARG A 58 24.67 -26.70 7.86
N GLN A 59 25.71 -26.11 8.47
CA GLN A 59 25.53 -24.91 9.28
C GLN A 59 25.06 -23.75 8.43
N ARG A 60 25.61 -23.58 7.23
CA ARG A 60 25.15 -22.54 6.28
C ARG A 60 23.69 -22.74 5.91
N PHE A 61 23.29 -23.97 5.60
CA PHE A 61 21.88 -24.29 5.33
C PHE A 61 20.94 -23.90 6.47
N TYR A 62 21.31 -24.16 7.73
CA TYR A 62 20.49 -23.78 8.89
C TYR A 62 20.46 -22.25 9.07
N LEU A 63 21.57 -21.56 8.86
CA LEU A 63 21.65 -20.10 8.96
C LEU A 63 20.80 -19.42 7.88
N ASP A 64 20.82 -19.92 6.65
CA ASP A 64 19.98 -19.42 5.56
C ASP A 64 18.50 -19.61 5.84
N ASN A 65 18.11 -20.76 6.41
CA ASN A 65 16.73 -21.00 6.83
C ASN A 65 16.31 -20.07 7.99
N MET A 66 17.18 -19.82 8.97
CA MET A 66 16.90 -18.87 10.05
C MET A 66 16.73 -17.45 9.52
N LYS A 67 17.59 -17.03 8.60
CA LYS A 67 17.51 -15.73 7.93
C LYS A 67 16.21 -15.59 7.18
N SER A 68 15.89 -16.55 6.31
CA SER A 68 14.64 -16.57 5.54
C SER A 68 13.39 -16.52 6.42
N SER A 69 13.36 -17.29 7.51
CA SER A 69 12.26 -17.28 8.48
C SER A 69 12.11 -15.92 9.17
N SER A 70 13.23 -15.27 9.52
CA SER A 70 13.24 -13.96 10.16
C SER A 70 12.77 -12.86 9.19
N GLU A 71 13.21 -12.89 7.93
CA GLU A 71 12.75 -12.00 6.85
C GLU A 71 11.25 -12.15 6.62
N HIS A 72 10.78 -13.40 6.60
CA HIS A 72 9.35 -13.70 6.48
C HIS A 72 8.53 -13.10 7.63
N LEU A 73 8.97 -13.27 8.88
CA LEU A 73 8.31 -12.69 10.04
C LEU A 73 8.29 -11.15 9.99
N LEU A 74 9.40 -10.53 9.60
CA LEU A 74 9.46 -9.07 9.43
C LEU A 74 8.47 -8.58 8.38
N LYS A 75 8.35 -9.29 7.27
CA LYS A 75 7.36 -8.98 6.23
C LYS A 75 5.94 -9.08 6.77
N LEU A 76 5.61 -10.15 7.49
CA LEU A 76 4.29 -10.36 8.07
C LEU A 76 3.91 -9.24 9.05
N VAL A 77 4.84 -8.84 9.91
CA VAL A 77 4.65 -7.72 10.86
C VAL A 77 4.46 -6.40 10.12
N SER A 78 5.22 -6.16 9.05
CA SER A 78 5.09 -4.97 8.20
C SER A 78 3.74 -4.94 7.47
N ASP A 79 3.33 -6.06 6.87
CA ASP A 79 2.05 -6.19 6.18
C ASP A 79 0.86 -5.94 7.12
N LEU A 80 0.93 -6.44 8.36
CA LEU A 80 -0.09 -6.20 9.38
C LEU A 80 -0.20 -4.72 9.76
N LEU A 81 0.95 -4.01 9.90
CA LEU A 81 0.98 -2.58 10.17
C LEU A 81 0.40 -1.75 9.03
N ASP A 82 0.84 -2.04 7.80
CA ASP A 82 0.37 -1.32 6.61
C ASP A 82 -1.13 -1.52 6.45
N PHE A 83 -1.60 -2.75 6.63
CA PHE A 83 -3.02 -3.05 6.64
C PHE A 83 -3.77 -2.21 7.68
N HIS A 84 -3.28 -2.17 8.92
CA HIS A 84 -3.92 -1.42 10.00
C HIS A 84 -3.96 0.10 9.75
N ARG A 85 -2.89 0.66 9.20
CA ARG A 85 -2.85 2.09 8.82
C ARG A 85 -3.82 2.43 7.70
N LEU A 86 -3.94 1.54 6.72
CA LEU A 86 -4.88 1.68 5.61
C LEU A 86 -6.34 1.55 6.09
N ASP A 87 -6.60 0.62 7.01
CA ASP A 87 -7.93 0.38 7.58
C ASP A 87 -8.49 1.58 8.36
N LEU A 88 -7.62 2.29 9.05
CA LEU A 88 -7.97 3.51 9.80
C LEU A 88 -8.06 4.78 8.94
N ASN A 89 -7.93 4.69 7.62
CA ASN A 89 -7.83 5.84 6.70
C ASN A 89 -6.75 6.87 7.12
N LYS A 90 -5.69 6.39 7.78
CA LYS A 90 -4.57 7.23 8.25
C LYS A 90 -3.35 7.17 7.32
N ALA A 91 -3.42 6.35 6.28
CA ALA A 91 -2.40 6.32 5.25
C ALA A 91 -2.51 7.55 4.36
N GLU A 92 -1.47 8.36 4.37
CA GLU A 92 -1.37 9.53 3.50
C GLU A 92 -0.72 9.15 2.17
N VAL A 93 -1.14 9.81 1.09
CA VAL A 93 -0.53 9.70 -0.23
C VAL A 93 0.57 10.75 -0.34
N ASN A 94 1.80 10.30 -0.49
CA ASN A 94 2.94 11.18 -0.70
C ASN A 94 3.19 11.38 -2.20
N ARG A 95 2.53 12.38 -2.79
CA ARG A 95 2.66 12.68 -4.21
C ARG A 95 3.98 13.41 -4.48
N ILE A 96 4.90 12.74 -5.14
CA ILE A 96 6.20 13.28 -5.57
C ILE A 96 6.38 13.13 -7.07
N VAL A 97 7.33 13.91 -7.60
CA VAL A 97 7.75 13.78 -9.00
C VAL A 97 8.68 12.57 -9.13
N PHE A 98 8.37 11.65 -10.03
CA PHE A 98 9.18 10.46 -10.28
C PHE A 98 9.16 10.06 -11.76
N ASN A 99 10.01 9.12 -12.13
CA ASN A 99 10.04 8.49 -13.44
C ASN A 99 9.47 7.07 -13.34
N PRO A 100 8.27 6.79 -13.88
CA PRO A 100 7.68 5.47 -13.81
C PRO A 100 8.49 4.38 -14.50
N ALA A 101 9.11 4.66 -15.67
CA ALA A 101 9.91 3.65 -16.37
C ALA A 101 11.09 3.18 -15.51
N GLN A 102 11.74 4.10 -14.79
CA GLN A 102 12.81 3.74 -13.86
C GLN A 102 12.28 2.89 -12.70
N LEU A 103 11.13 3.25 -12.10
CA LEU A 103 10.50 2.49 -11.03
C LEU A 103 10.21 1.04 -11.44
N PHE A 104 9.60 0.85 -12.61
CA PHE A 104 9.26 -0.49 -13.09
C PHE A 104 10.49 -1.30 -13.50
N GLU A 105 11.54 -0.63 -14.00
CA GLU A 105 12.81 -1.29 -14.27
C GLU A 105 13.51 -1.77 -13.01
N GLU A 106 13.52 -0.97 -11.95
CA GLU A 106 14.03 -1.39 -10.62
C GLU A 106 13.26 -2.60 -10.07
N ILE A 107 11.93 -2.60 -10.22
CA ILE A 107 11.09 -3.76 -9.85
C ILE A 107 11.47 -4.99 -10.68
N ARG A 108 11.64 -4.86 -12.00
CA ARG A 108 12.05 -5.95 -12.89
C ARG A 108 13.37 -6.57 -12.42
N VAL A 109 14.37 -5.74 -12.17
CA VAL A 109 15.70 -6.18 -11.71
C VAL A 109 15.62 -6.94 -10.38
N CYS A 110 14.74 -6.51 -9.47
CA CYS A 110 14.53 -7.20 -8.19
C CYS A 110 13.86 -8.58 -8.35
N PHE A 111 12.91 -8.72 -9.28
CA PHE A 111 12.15 -9.97 -9.44
C PHE A 111 12.79 -10.96 -10.41
N GLU A 112 13.66 -10.53 -11.31
CA GLU A 112 14.32 -11.41 -12.29
C GLU A 112 15.10 -12.57 -11.63
N PRO A 113 15.95 -12.36 -10.60
CA PRO A 113 16.61 -13.48 -9.94
C PRO A 113 15.64 -14.39 -9.17
N LEU A 114 14.53 -13.85 -8.63
CA LEU A 114 13.52 -14.65 -7.92
C LEU A 114 12.75 -15.57 -8.85
N THR A 115 12.40 -15.10 -10.05
CA THR A 115 11.75 -15.89 -11.08
C THR A 115 12.71 -16.91 -11.66
N ALA A 116 13.95 -16.53 -11.96
CA ALA A 116 14.99 -17.42 -12.48
C ALA A 116 15.31 -18.57 -11.51
N ALA A 117 15.38 -18.32 -10.20
CA ALA A 117 15.60 -19.34 -9.18
C ALA A 117 14.49 -20.40 -9.14
N LYS A 118 13.26 -20.06 -9.57
CA LYS A 118 12.14 -21.00 -9.74
C LYS A 118 12.04 -21.60 -11.17
N GLY A 119 12.93 -21.22 -12.09
CA GLY A 119 12.84 -21.63 -13.49
C GLY A 119 11.68 -20.97 -14.27
N LEU A 120 11.19 -19.82 -13.79
CA LEU A 120 10.14 -19.05 -14.44
C LEU A 120 10.74 -17.97 -15.35
N VAL A 121 10.03 -17.61 -16.41
CA VAL A 121 10.41 -16.50 -17.30
C VAL A 121 9.65 -15.25 -16.89
N LEU A 122 10.36 -14.17 -16.55
CA LEU A 122 9.77 -12.84 -16.33
C LEU A 122 9.85 -12.03 -17.64
N GLN A 123 8.69 -11.61 -18.15
CA GLN A 123 8.57 -10.71 -19.29
C GLN A 123 8.05 -9.34 -18.79
N CYS A 124 8.72 -8.25 -19.20
CA CYS A 124 8.30 -6.89 -18.83
C CYS A 124 8.12 -6.05 -20.09
N HIS A 125 6.95 -5.42 -20.21
CA HIS A 125 6.57 -4.52 -21.27
C HIS A 125 6.19 -3.18 -20.67
N ILE A 126 7.08 -2.17 -20.81
CA ILE A 126 6.87 -0.83 -20.26
C ILE A 126 6.67 0.12 -21.43
N ALA A 127 5.56 0.85 -21.42
CA ALA A 127 5.23 1.80 -22.47
C ALA A 127 6.27 2.94 -22.53
N PRO A 128 6.75 3.32 -23.73
CA PRO A 128 7.79 4.35 -23.90
C PRO A 128 7.42 5.71 -23.31
N GLU A 129 6.14 6.06 -23.28
CA GLU A 129 5.60 7.32 -22.74
C GLU A 129 5.92 7.47 -21.25
N LEU A 130 6.12 6.38 -20.54
CA LEU A 130 6.44 6.38 -19.11
C LEU A 130 7.89 6.79 -18.80
N SER A 131 8.71 7.07 -19.78
CA SER A 131 10.06 7.61 -19.58
C SER A 131 10.09 9.09 -19.15
N GLU A 132 8.96 9.80 -19.25
CA GLU A 132 8.81 11.16 -18.74
C GLU A 132 8.61 11.20 -17.21
N LYS A 133 8.54 12.43 -16.65
CA LYS A 133 8.29 12.63 -15.22
C LYS A 133 6.79 12.79 -14.94
N TYR A 134 6.33 12.11 -13.91
CA TYR A 134 4.95 12.11 -13.47
C TYR A 134 4.84 12.41 -11.97
N ILE A 135 3.63 12.73 -11.51
CA ILE A 135 3.32 12.99 -10.11
C ILE A 135 2.39 11.89 -9.60
N SER A 136 2.84 11.13 -8.62
CA SER A 136 2.05 10.17 -7.85
C SER A 136 2.84 9.74 -6.61
N ASP A 137 2.45 8.65 -5.96
CA ASP A 137 3.17 8.00 -4.86
C ASP A 137 3.89 6.74 -5.36
N PRO A 138 5.19 6.83 -5.74
CA PRO A 138 5.93 5.70 -6.28
C PRO A 138 6.09 4.56 -5.27
N LEU A 139 6.14 4.86 -3.96
CA LEU A 139 6.26 3.84 -2.93
C LEU A 139 5.00 2.96 -2.86
N ARG A 140 3.83 3.57 -2.95
CA ARG A 140 2.55 2.84 -2.95
C ARG A 140 2.36 2.06 -4.25
N ILE A 141 2.76 2.62 -5.40
CA ILE A 141 2.76 1.91 -6.68
C ILE A 141 3.68 0.69 -6.60
N GLN A 142 4.89 0.86 -6.10
CA GLN A 142 5.85 -0.24 -5.90
C GLN A 142 5.29 -1.34 -4.99
N GLN A 143 4.63 -0.95 -3.89
CA GLN A 143 4.01 -1.88 -2.94
C GLN A 143 2.91 -2.72 -3.62
N ILE A 144 2.06 -2.10 -4.44
CA ILE A 144 1.03 -2.80 -5.24
C ILE A 144 1.69 -3.83 -6.16
N VAL A 145 2.66 -3.40 -6.97
CA VAL A 145 3.31 -4.26 -7.97
C VAL A 145 4.07 -5.40 -7.32
N ASN A 146 4.81 -5.12 -6.24
CA ASN A 146 5.55 -6.13 -5.50
C ASN A 146 4.62 -7.21 -4.91
N ASN A 147 3.45 -6.84 -4.39
CA ASN A 147 2.48 -7.80 -3.89
C ASN A 147 1.90 -8.67 -5.03
N LEU A 148 1.57 -8.08 -6.17
CA LEU A 148 1.05 -8.81 -7.32
C LEU A 148 2.11 -9.76 -7.91
N LEU A 149 3.33 -9.29 -8.14
CA LEU A 149 4.43 -10.11 -8.65
C LEU A 149 4.83 -11.23 -7.67
N SER A 150 4.89 -10.93 -6.36
CA SER A 150 5.17 -11.93 -5.33
C SER A 150 4.13 -13.06 -5.35
N ASN A 151 2.85 -12.70 -5.50
CA ASN A 151 1.78 -13.70 -5.66
C ASN A 151 1.94 -14.51 -6.97
N ALA A 152 2.26 -13.85 -8.08
CA ALA A 152 2.50 -14.54 -9.36
C ALA A 152 3.66 -15.55 -9.25
N VAL A 153 4.80 -15.15 -8.65
CA VAL A 153 5.94 -16.06 -8.40
C VAL A 153 5.54 -17.20 -7.48
N LYS A 154 4.74 -16.90 -6.44
CA LYS A 154 4.32 -17.88 -5.44
C LYS A 154 3.43 -18.97 -6.06
N PHE A 155 2.44 -18.60 -6.87
CA PHE A 155 1.42 -19.50 -7.39
C PHE A 155 1.70 -20.06 -8.78
N THR A 156 2.84 -19.69 -9.38
CA THR A 156 3.32 -20.28 -10.64
C THR A 156 4.45 -21.26 -10.35
N GLN A 157 4.28 -22.50 -10.77
CA GLN A 157 5.31 -23.53 -10.63
C GLN A 157 6.18 -23.65 -11.89
N GLN A 158 5.59 -23.47 -13.06
CA GLN A 158 6.26 -23.52 -14.36
C GLN A 158 5.61 -22.55 -15.33
N GLY A 159 6.38 -22.02 -16.27
CA GLY A 159 5.91 -21.11 -17.29
C GLY A 159 6.43 -19.69 -17.14
N LYS A 160 5.57 -18.70 -17.21
CA LYS A 160 5.98 -17.29 -17.27
C LYS A 160 5.11 -16.38 -16.41
N ILE A 161 5.69 -15.24 -16.07
CA ILE A 161 5.02 -14.08 -15.47
C ILE A 161 5.24 -12.90 -16.41
N THR A 162 4.20 -12.16 -16.73
CA THR A 162 4.26 -10.98 -17.60
C THR A 162 3.80 -9.75 -16.83
N LEU A 163 4.67 -8.74 -16.74
CA LEU A 163 4.35 -7.41 -16.26
C LEU A 163 4.16 -6.48 -17.46
N THR A 164 2.96 -5.96 -17.67
CA THR A 164 2.66 -4.98 -18.71
C THR A 164 2.28 -3.66 -18.07
N VAL A 165 2.97 -2.59 -18.45
CA VAL A 165 2.73 -1.25 -17.91
C VAL A 165 2.45 -0.31 -19.07
N GLY A 166 1.23 0.20 -19.12
CA GLY A 166 0.74 1.11 -20.14
C GLY A 166 0.37 2.48 -19.58
N TYR A 167 0.34 3.48 -20.46
CA TYR A 167 -0.13 4.82 -20.12
C TYR A 167 -1.05 5.34 -21.22
N ASN A 168 -2.24 5.77 -20.86
CA ASN A 168 -3.19 6.38 -21.77
C ASN A 168 -4.15 7.31 -21.02
N ALA A 169 -4.45 8.47 -21.59
CA ALA A 169 -5.45 9.41 -21.08
C ALA A 169 -5.32 9.72 -19.57
N SER A 170 -4.10 10.00 -19.10
CA SER A 170 -3.77 10.27 -17.69
C SER A 170 -4.04 9.08 -16.75
N LYS A 171 -4.03 7.88 -17.29
CA LYS A 171 -4.17 6.62 -16.53
C LYS A 171 -2.96 5.73 -16.74
N LEU A 172 -2.38 5.28 -15.65
CA LEU A 172 -1.39 4.22 -15.58
C LEU A 172 -2.12 2.89 -15.47
N THR A 173 -1.89 1.99 -16.41
CA THR A 173 -2.42 0.62 -16.37
C THR A 173 -1.28 -0.34 -16.08
N ILE A 174 -1.42 -1.15 -15.03
CA ILE A 174 -0.44 -2.15 -14.62
C ILE A 174 -1.15 -3.51 -14.66
N ALA A 175 -0.69 -4.40 -15.51
CA ALA A 175 -1.20 -5.77 -15.59
C ALA A 175 -0.09 -6.74 -15.22
N VAL A 176 -0.39 -7.64 -14.27
CA VAL A 176 0.46 -8.76 -13.88
C VAL A 176 -0.27 -10.05 -14.24
N GLU A 177 0.25 -10.75 -15.23
CA GLU A 177 -0.27 -12.02 -15.72
C GLU A 177 0.66 -13.16 -15.33
N ASP A 178 0.11 -14.24 -14.84
CA ASP A 178 0.80 -15.48 -14.49
C ASP A 178 0.18 -16.69 -15.23
N THR A 179 0.99 -17.71 -15.48
CA THR A 179 0.54 -18.99 -16.04
C THR A 179 0.39 -20.06 -14.95
N GLY A 180 0.07 -19.65 -13.72
CA GLY A 180 -0.04 -20.51 -12.57
C GLY A 180 -1.35 -21.32 -12.52
N LYS A 181 -1.68 -21.77 -11.32
CA LYS A 181 -2.86 -22.62 -11.09
C LYS A 181 -4.21 -21.95 -11.37
N GLY A 182 -4.25 -20.60 -11.42
CA GLY A 182 -5.50 -19.86 -11.55
C GLY A 182 -6.46 -20.05 -10.39
N MET A 183 -7.67 -19.52 -10.55
CA MET A 183 -8.73 -19.51 -9.52
C MET A 183 -10.09 -19.81 -10.15
N ALA A 184 -11.00 -20.37 -9.33
CA ALA A 184 -12.39 -20.52 -9.70
C ALA A 184 -13.11 -19.14 -9.72
N SER A 185 -14.19 -19.03 -10.49
CA SER A 185 -14.96 -17.78 -10.58
C SER A 185 -15.48 -17.27 -9.25
N GLU A 186 -15.87 -18.19 -8.38
CA GLU A 186 -16.43 -17.92 -7.05
C GLU A 186 -15.41 -17.31 -6.08
N ASP A 187 -14.13 -17.55 -6.33
CA ASP A 187 -13.04 -17.11 -5.46
C ASP A 187 -12.53 -15.70 -5.81
N ARG A 188 -12.84 -15.17 -7.01
CA ARG A 188 -12.29 -13.89 -7.50
C ARG A 188 -12.63 -12.69 -6.62
N GLU A 189 -13.82 -12.63 -6.05
CA GLU A 189 -14.21 -11.56 -5.14
C GLU A 189 -13.65 -11.79 -3.73
N ARG A 190 -13.52 -13.05 -3.33
CA ARG A 190 -13.09 -13.44 -1.99
C ARG A 190 -11.61 -13.19 -1.72
N ILE A 191 -10.76 -13.21 -2.77
CA ILE A 191 -9.30 -13.02 -2.62
C ILE A 191 -8.90 -11.64 -2.11
N PHE A 192 -9.78 -10.63 -2.23
CA PHE A 192 -9.55 -9.29 -1.69
C PHE A 192 -10.00 -9.14 -0.23
N GLN A 193 -10.69 -10.15 0.33
CA GLN A 193 -11.07 -10.17 1.73
C GLN A 193 -9.85 -10.46 2.61
N GLU A 194 -9.85 -9.83 3.77
CA GLU A 194 -8.78 -9.94 4.77
C GLU A 194 -8.66 -11.38 5.28
N PHE A 195 -7.41 -11.84 5.48
CA PHE A 195 -7.07 -13.17 5.99
C PHE A 195 -7.64 -14.32 5.16
N THR A 196 -8.04 -14.05 3.92
CA THR A 196 -8.58 -15.07 3.02
C THR A 196 -7.46 -15.83 2.34
N ARG A 197 -7.53 -17.16 2.44
CA ARG A 197 -6.66 -18.10 1.73
C ARG A 197 -7.52 -19.10 0.99
N LEU A 198 -7.26 -19.27 -0.29
CA LEU A 198 -8.02 -20.21 -1.10
C LEU A 198 -7.64 -21.66 -0.80
N PRO A 199 -8.57 -22.62 -0.96
CA PRO A 199 -8.26 -24.04 -0.92
C PRO A 199 -7.09 -24.37 -1.87
N GLY A 200 -6.14 -25.18 -1.40
CA GLY A 200 -4.91 -25.52 -2.16
C GLY A 200 -3.76 -24.50 -2.03
N ALA A 201 -3.93 -23.42 -1.24
CA ALA A 201 -2.83 -22.57 -0.80
C ALA A 201 -2.29 -22.99 0.59
N GLN A 202 -2.71 -24.16 1.10
CA GLN A 202 -2.21 -24.74 2.33
C GLN A 202 -0.75 -25.17 2.12
N GLY A 203 0.16 -24.62 2.94
CA GLY A 203 1.60 -24.84 2.78
C GLY A 203 2.35 -23.67 2.10
N GLU A 204 1.65 -22.78 1.42
CA GLU A 204 2.23 -21.55 0.90
C GLU A 204 2.28 -20.46 1.97
N GLU A 205 3.40 -19.74 2.08
CA GLU A 205 3.61 -18.73 3.11
C GLU A 205 2.69 -17.50 2.94
N GLY A 206 2.22 -16.92 4.06
CA GLY A 206 1.51 -15.63 4.11
C GLY A 206 0.15 -15.67 4.82
N PHE A 207 -0.24 -14.53 5.42
CA PHE A 207 -1.49 -14.37 6.19
C PHE A 207 -2.75 -14.08 5.36
N GLY A 208 -2.65 -13.97 4.04
CA GLY A 208 -3.80 -13.58 3.20
C GLY A 208 -4.10 -12.06 3.26
N LEU A 209 -3.09 -11.24 3.57
CA LEU A 209 -3.23 -9.78 3.62
C LEU A 209 -2.76 -9.08 2.33
N GLY A 210 -1.92 -9.70 1.50
CA GLY A 210 -1.29 -9.04 0.36
C GLY A 210 -2.28 -8.43 -0.63
N LEU A 211 -3.32 -9.19 -1.04
CA LEU A 211 -4.32 -8.69 -1.99
C LEU A 211 -5.31 -7.71 -1.36
N SER A 212 -5.64 -7.84 -0.07
CA SER A 212 -6.45 -6.84 0.64
C SER A 212 -5.70 -5.51 0.79
N ILE A 213 -4.37 -5.55 1.04
CA ILE A 213 -3.50 -4.38 1.02
C ILE A 213 -3.48 -3.75 -0.38
N VAL A 214 -3.31 -4.54 -1.44
CA VAL A 214 -3.37 -4.04 -2.83
C VAL A 214 -4.68 -3.32 -3.08
N HIS A 215 -5.81 -3.92 -2.74
CA HIS A 215 -7.13 -3.32 -2.92
C HIS A 215 -7.26 -1.98 -2.18
N LYS A 216 -6.86 -1.92 -0.90
CA LYS A 216 -6.88 -0.68 -0.10
C LYS A 216 -5.94 0.40 -0.68
N LEU A 217 -4.75 0.03 -1.14
CA LEU A 217 -3.79 0.96 -1.78
C LEU A 217 -4.32 1.51 -3.10
N VAL A 218 -4.94 0.67 -3.92
CA VAL A 218 -5.57 1.08 -5.17
C VAL A 218 -6.68 2.09 -4.92
N LEU A 219 -7.53 1.84 -3.92
CA LEU A 219 -8.58 2.80 -3.52
C LEU A 219 -7.97 4.10 -2.96
N LEU A 220 -6.91 4.02 -2.16
CA LEU A 220 -6.20 5.18 -1.62
C LEU A 220 -5.62 6.07 -2.75
N LEU A 221 -5.15 5.45 -3.83
CA LEU A 221 -4.64 6.13 -5.03
C LEU A 221 -5.75 6.48 -6.04
N GLU A 222 -7.02 6.38 -5.65
CA GLU A 222 -8.19 6.70 -6.50
C GLU A 222 -8.26 5.86 -7.79
N GLY A 223 -7.77 4.63 -7.73
CA GLY A 223 -7.72 3.69 -8.84
C GLY A 223 -8.78 2.58 -8.80
N THR A 224 -8.61 1.62 -9.70
CA THR A 224 -9.43 0.41 -9.77
C THR A 224 -8.55 -0.81 -9.97
N ILE A 225 -9.00 -1.96 -9.50
CA ILE A 225 -8.36 -3.27 -9.73
C ILE A 225 -9.41 -4.25 -10.26
N ASP A 226 -9.01 -5.02 -11.26
CA ASP A 226 -9.78 -6.13 -11.82
C ASP A 226 -8.95 -7.41 -11.82
N VAL A 227 -9.62 -8.57 -11.81
CA VAL A 227 -8.99 -9.88 -11.88
C VAL A 227 -9.69 -10.79 -12.87
N GLN A 228 -8.90 -11.31 -13.80
CA GLN A 228 -9.32 -12.36 -14.72
C GLN A 228 -8.52 -13.61 -14.40
N SER A 229 -9.20 -14.72 -14.13
CA SER A 229 -8.53 -15.97 -13.81
C SER A 229 -9.36 -17.15 -14.25
N THR A 230 -8.68 -18.20 -14.64
CA THR A 230 -9.29 -19.49 -14.99
C THR A 230 -8.47 -20.60 -14.35
N LEU A 231 -9.12 -21.51 -13.66
CA LEU A 231 -8.46 -22.63 -13.01
C LEU A 231 -7.63 -23.44 -14.02
N GLY A 232 -6.35 -23.66 -13.69
CA GLY A 232 -5.39 -24.37 -14.54
C GLY A 232 -4.79 -23.55 -15.69
N LYS A 233 -5.16 -22.25 -15.85
CA LYS A 233 -4.64 -21.39 -16.92
C LYS A 233 -3.84 -20.19 -16.43
N GLY A 234 -4.00 -19.83 -15.16
CA GLY A 234 -3.35 -18.67 -14.56
C GLY A 234 -4.31 -17.53 -14.25
N SER A 235 -3.72 -16.39 -13.87
CA SER A 235 -4.45 -15.19 -13.48
C SER A 235 -3.85 -13.93 -14.11
N CYS A 236 -4.67 -12.92 -14.33
CA CYS A 236 -4.26 -11.58 -14.74
C CYS A 236 -4.91 -10.57 -13.80
N PHE A 237 -4.09 -9.83 -13.06
CA PHE A 237 -4.51 -8.71 -12.23
C PHE A 237 -4.22 -7.41 -12.96
N THR A 238 -5.25 -6.59 -13.17
CA THR A 238 -5.13 -5.30 -13.85
C THR A 238 -5.47 -4.17 -12.89
N VAL A 239 -4.51 -3.30 -12.64
CA VAL A 239 -4.66 -2.08 -11.82
C VAL A 239 -4.63 -0.87 -12.71
N VAL A 240 -5.57 0.05 -12.51
CA VAL A 240 -5.62 1.34 -13.22
C VAL A 240 -5.57 2.46 -12.20
N LEU A 241 -4.57 3.34 -12.30
CA LEU A 241 -4.33 4.47 -11.40
C LEU A 241 -4.34 5.78 -12.16
N PRO A 242 -4.83 6.89 -11.59
CA PRO A 242 -4.61 8.21 -12.16
C PRO A 242 -3.11 8.57 -12.10
N LEU A 243 -2.57 9.09 -13.20
CA LEU A 243 -1.18 9.49 -13.30
C LEU A 243 -1.05 10.74 -14.16
N PHE A 244 -0.47 11.80 -13.63
CA PHE A 244 -0.41 13.10 -14.29
C PHE A 244 1.04 13.46 -14.64
N PRO A 245 1.33 13.82 -15.91
CA PRO A 245 2.66 14.23 -16.31
C PRO A 245 3.00 15.60 -15.73
N VAL A 246 4.28 15.82 -15.41
CA VAL A 246 4.79 17.13 -14.96
C VAL A 246 4.77 18.09 -16.13
N GLY A 247 4.13 19.26 -15.98
CA GLY A 247 4.14 20.33 -17.00
C GLY A 247 2.93 20.39 -17.93
N LYS A 248 1.98 19.45 -17.87
CA LYS A 248 0.64 19.66 -18.45
C LYS A 248 -0.26 20.26 -17.38
N SER A 249 -0.67 21.52 -17.54
CA SER A 249 -1.62 22.18 -16.63
C SER A 249 -2.77 21.25 -16.28
N ILE A 250 -2.93 20.97 -15.01
CA ILE A 250 -4.11 20.30 -14.47
C ILE A 250 -5.25 21.29 -14.71
N VAL A 251 -6.04 21.07 -15.76
CA VAL A 251 -7.35 21.73 -15.88
C VAL A 251 -8.13 21.23 -14.66
N GLU A 252 -8.43 22.17 -13.78
CA GLU A 252 -9.10 22.00 -12.50
C GLU A 252 -10.29 21.04 -12.61
N ASN A 253 -10.12 19.82 -12.12
CA ASN A 253 -11.22 19.07 -11.56
C ASN A 253 -11.20 19.35 -10.05
N LYS A 254 -12.18 20.13 -9.60
CA LYS A 254 -12.40 20.52 -8.21
C LYS A 254 -12.25 19.33 -7.26
N PRO A 255 -11.50 19.47 -6.15
CA PRO A 255 -11.48 18.46 -5.12
C PRO A 255 -12.85 18.41 -4.44
N PHE A 256 -13.45 17.24 -4.47
CA PHE A 256 -14.67 16.94 -3.71
C PHE A 256 -14.27 16.77 -2.24
N GLY A 257 -14.66 17.74 -1.42
CA GLY A 257 -14.84 17.54 0.03
C GLY A 257 -13.70 17.83 0.98
N SER A 258 -13.30 19.10 1.13
CA SER A 258 -12.77 19.56 2.42
C SER A 258 -13.77 20.55 3.05
N ARG A 259 -14.72 20.03 3.81
CA ARG A 259 -15.47 20.84 4.78
C ARG A 259 -14.58 21.10 6.01
N ILE A 260 -13.73 22.08 5.93
CA ILE A 260 -13.18 22.72 7.12
C ILE A 260 -14.24 23.71 7.61
N LYS A 261 -14.86 23.40 8.74
CA LYS A 261 -15.67 24.35 9.51
C LYS A 261 -14.78 25.51 9.95
N LYS A 262 -14.93 26.68 9.33
CA LYS A 262 -14.54 27.93 9.95
C LYS A 262 -15.52 28.21 11.06
N ALA A 263 -15.05 28.20 12.27
CA ALA A 263 -15.77 28.74 13.43
C ALA A 263 -15.91 30.24 13.24
N SER A 264 -17.14 30.71 13.17
CA SER A 264 -17.54 32.11 13.30
C SER A 264 -17.16 32.62 14.70
N LYS A 265 -16.36 33.66 14.74
CA LYS A 265 -16.35 34.59 15.88
C LYS A 265 -17.07 35.84 15.42
N ASP A 266 -18.33 35.89 15.77
CA ASP A 266 -19.05 37.15 15.93
C ASP A 266 -18.56 37.81 17.22
N THR A 267 -18.07 39.00 17.12
CA THR A 267 -18.06 39.97 18.20
C THR A 267 -18.35 41.32 17.59
N ASP A 268 -19.53 41.75 17.93
CA ASP A 268 -20.11 43.07 17.88
C ASP A 268 -19.19 44.15 18.45
N ALA A 269 -19.07 45.27 17.77
CA ALA A 269 -18.98 46.60 18.39
C ALA A 269 -19.09 47.68 17.32
N SER A 270 -20.14 48.44 17.45
CA SER A 270 -20.50 49.62 16.67
C SER A 270 -19.59 50.82 16.95
N PRO A 271 -19.72 51.90 16.17
CA PRO A 271 -18.72 52.96 16.02
C PRO A 271 -19.00 54.16 16.94
N GLU A 272 -17.98 54.87 17.34
CA GLU A 272 -18.08 56.25 17.77
C GLU A 272 -17.14 57.17 16.99
N GLU A 273 -17.76 58.17 16.41
CA GLU A 273 -17.19 59.35 15.81
C GLU A 273 -16.46 60.21 16.86
N THR A 274 -15.42 60.93 16.43
CA THR A 274 -15.10 62.37 16.68
C THR A 274 -13.69 62.60 16.10
N ASP A 275 -13.58 63.26 15.02
CA ASP A 275 -13.43 64.71 14.75
C ASP A 275 -12.30 65.40 15.54
N VAL A 276 -11.48 66.10 14.76
CA VAL A 276 -10.68 67.32 14.99
C VAL A 276 -9.20 67.20 14.50
N SER A 277 -9.00 67.87 13.38
CA SER A 277 -7.71 68.46 12.97
C SER A 277 -7.48 69.79 13.72
N PRO A 278 -6.44 70.61 13.38
CA PRO A 278 -5.00 70.41 13.15
C PRO A 278 -4.15 71.38 14.02
N GLU A 279 -2.90 71.52 13.69
CA GLU A 279 -1.94 72.65 13.89
C GLU A 279 -0.63 72.17 14.52
N GLU A 280 0.41 72.27 13.77
CA GLU A 280 1.43 73.34 13.57
C GLU A 280 2.62 73.30 14.54
N THR A 281 3.81 73.39 13.89
CA THR A 281 5.09 74.03 14.32
C THR A 281 5.85 73.37 15.49
N ASP A 282 7.08 72.94 15.32
CA ASP A 282 8.40 73.59 15.02
C ASP A 282 9.42 72.52 14.60
#